data_eb33a6753fa3d5f3f619f00d33a16b82
#
_entry.id   eb33a6753fa3d5f3f619f00d33a16b82
#
_cell.length_a   1.000
_cell.length_b   1.000
_cell.length_c   1.000
_cell.angle_alpha   90.00
_cell.angle_beta   90.00
_cell.angle_gamma   90.00
#
_symmetry.space_group_name_H-M   'P 1'
#
loop_
_entity.id
_entity.type
_entity.pdbx_description
1 polymer ?
#
loop_
_entity_poly.entity_id
_entity_poly.type
_entity_poly.pdbx_seq_one_letter_code
_entity_poly.pdbx_strand_id
1 'polypeptide(L)'
;MKVMVANTWPGIPGATAVADAWQQVVQRPWGRLSVDPTPSEAQLKALWQQISEWAGEKDPLLVLPGSVADPLGPGQTWADLAHAWGLSLLLTLQREAALSQGAAFAALLRQARARGLGWVLIGSLTETGDPQALEKLDATLIPRLEAQVGMPVLGRMALDGQILWDPDALLLCNAAQPRN
;
A
#
# COMPACT_ATOMS: atom_id res chain seq x y z
N MET A 1 13.14 -5.40 -5.21
CA MET A 1 11.92 -5.40 -4.35
C MET A 1 10.68 -5.38 -5.23
N LYS A 2 9.66 -6.17 -4.93
CA LYS A 2 8.39 -6.13 -5.67
C LYS A 2 7.34 -5.50 -4.78
N VAL A 3 6.67 -4.43 -5.22
CA VAL A 3 5.68 -3.70 -4.42
C VAL A 3 4.36 -3.59 -5.16
N MET A 4 3.27 -3.75 -4.46
CA MET A 4 1.93 -3.38 -4.90
C MET A 4 1.41 -2.27 -4.00
N VAL A 5 1.01 -1.16 -4.59
CA VAL A 5 0.28 -0.09 -3.90
C VAL A 5 -1.19 -0.26 -4.19
N ALA A 6 -2.00 -0.36 -3.14
CA ALA A 6 -3.43 -0.59 -3.28
C ALA A 6 -4.23 0.21 -2.23
N ASN A 7 -5.49 0.44 -2.53
CA ASN A 7 -6.41 1.04 -1.59
C ASN A 7 -7.01 -0.02 -0.65
N THR A 8 -7.44 0.42 0.52
CA THR A 8 -8.28 -0.41 1.41
C THR A 8 -9.76 -0.26 1.07
N TRP A 9 -10.13 0.81 0.36
CA TRP A 9 -11.52 1.07 -0.03
C TRP A 9 -11.61 1.43 -1.52
N PRO A 10 -12.57 0.88 -2.26
CA PRO A 10 -12.77 1.24 -3.67
C PRO A 10 -13.23 2.72 -3.79
N GLY A 11 -12.76 3.40 -4.84
CA GLY A 11 -13.18 4.77 -5.14
C GLY A 11 -12.32 5.88 -4.51
N ILE A 12 -11.28 5.54 -3.75
CA ILE A 12 -10.36 6.54 -3.23
C ILE A 12 -9.13 6.65 -4.14
N PRO A 13 -8.80 7.83 -4.67
CA PRO A 13 -7.66 8.00 -5.59
C PRO A 13 -6.31 8.07 -4.87
N GLY A 14 -6.10 7.23 -3.85
CA GLY A 14 -4.87 7.27 -3.03
C GLY A 14 -3.71 6.47 -3.62
N ALA A 15 -3.98 5.28 -4.16
CA ALA A 15 -2.91 4.35 -4.58
C ALA A 15 -1.99 4.95 -5.65
N THR A 16 -2.52 5.70 -6.61
CA THR A 16 -1.72 6.34 -7.66
C THR A 16 -0.79 7.41 -7.09
N ALA A 17 -1.32 8.34 -6.29
CA ALA A 17 -0.54 9.39 -5.66
C ALA A 17 0.55 8.84 -4.73
N VAL A 18 0.22 7.78 -3.96
CA VAL A 18 1.17 7.09 -3.10
C VAL A 18 2.26 6.39 -3.90
N ALA A 19 1.91 5.76 -5.04
CA ALA A 19 2.90 5.13 -5.91
C ALA A 19 3.86 6.16 -6.53
N ASP A 20 3.35 7.33 -6.95
CA ASP A 20 4.17 8.43 -7.47
C ASP A 20 5.16 8.94 -6.42
N ALA A 21 4.66 9.20 -5.21
CA ALA A 21 5.48 9.65 -4.10
C ALA A 21 6.48 8.58 -3.64
N TRP A 22 6.09 7.29 -3.66
CA TRP A 22 6.98 6.17 -3.35
C TRP A 22 8.18 6.08 -4.30
N GLN A 23 7.93 6.23 -5.61
CA GLN A 23 9.01 6.21 -6.60
C GLN A 23 10.04 7.35 -6.40
N GLN A 24 9.59 8.50 -5.90
CA GLN A 24 10.47 9.65 -5.62
C GLN A 24 11.36 9.42 -4.39
N VAL A 25 10.83 8.75 -3.36
CA VAL A 25 11.54 8.54 -2.10
C VAL A 25 12.44 7.32 -2.16
N VAL A 26 11.98 6.24 -2.77
CA VAL A 26 12.77 5.02 -2.93
C VAL A 26 13.45 5.05 -4.29
N GLN A 27 14.67 5.58 -4.33
CA GLN A 27 15.45 5.76 -5.55
C GLN A 27 15.94 4.42 -6.11
N ARG A 28 15.10 3.76 -6.90
CA ARG A 28 15.41 2.50 -7.60
C ARG A 28 14.86 2.52 -9.02
N PRO A 29 15.41 1.70 -9.92
CA PRO A 29 14.84 1.55 -11.25
C PRO A 29 13.49 0.79 -11.18
N TRP A 30 12.38 1.53 -11.04
CA TRP A 30 11.04 0.96 -10.99
C TRP A 30 10.48 0.69 -12.39
N GLY A 31 9.90 -0.50 -12.57
CA GLY A 31 8.95 -0.79 -13.64
C GLY A 31 7.52 -0.63 -13.10
N ARG A 32 6.79 0.36 -13.59
CA ARG A 32 5.43 0.65 -13.11
C ARG A 32 4.36 0.06 -14.01
N LEU A 33 3.35 -0.58 -13.41
CA LEU A 33 2.17 -1.12 -14.06
C LEU A 33 0.91 -0.69 -13.30
N SER A 34 -0.04 -0.11 -14.01
CA SER A 34 -1.40 0.07 -13.50
C SER A 34 -2.21 -1.19 -13.82
N VAL A 35 -2.94 -1.68 -12.84
CA VAL A 35 -3.65 -2.95 -12.93
C VAL A 35 -5.16 -2.69 -12.94
N ASP A 36 -5.88 -3.40 -13.81
CA ASP A 36 -7.34 -3.42 -13.76
C ASP A 36 -7.78 -4.10 -12.44
N PRO A 37 -8.72 -3.54 -11.67
CA PRO A 37 -9.21 -4.18 -10.45
C PRO A 37 -9.93 -5.50 -10.72
N THR A 38 -10.46 -5.71 -11.92
CA THR A 38 -11.18 -6.92 -12.34
C THR A 38 -10.58 -7.52 -13.63
N PRO A 39 -9.30 -7.95 -13.60
CA PRO A 39 -8.62 -8.40 -14.79
C PRO A 39 -9.12 -9.79 -15.24
N SER A 40 -9.09 -10.03 -16.54
CA SER A 40 -9.24 -11.37 -17.07
C SER A 40 -8.00 -12.24 -16.75
N GLU A 41 -8.14 -13.56 -16.83
CA GLU A 41 -7.02 -14.49 -16.67
C GLU A 41 -5.87 -14.21 -17.65
N ALA A 42 -6.21 -13.86 -18.90
CA ALA A 42 -5.23 -13.49 -19.91
C ALA A 42 -4.43 -12.23 -19.53
N GLN A 43 -5.10 -11.24 -18.96
CA GLN A 43 -4.44 -10.01 -18.45
C GLN A 43 -3.54 -10.32 -17.26
N LEU A 44 -3.96 -11.16 -16.33
CA LEU A 44 -3.11 -11.59 -15.20
C LEU A 44 -1.86 -12.34 -15.70
N LYS A 45 -2.00 -13.21 -16.68
CA LYS A 45 -0.87 -13.93 -17.29
C LYS A 45 0.11 -12.97 -17.97
N ALA A 46 -0.40 -12.02 -18.76
CA ALA A 46 0.43 -11.00 -19.41
C ALA A 46 1.17 -10.12 -18.39
N LEU A 47 0.47 -9.71 -17.32
CA LEU A 47 1.05 -8.95 -16.22
C LEU A 47 2.19 -9.71 -15.53
N TRP A 48 1.98 -10.98 -15.24
CA TRP A 48 3.02 -11.82 -14.64
C TRP A 48 4.23 -12.01 -15.55
N GLN A 49 4.03 -12.20 -16.85
CA GLN A 49 5.11 -12.29 -17.83
C GLN A 49 5.95 -11.00 -17.82
N GLN A 50 5.31 -9.84 -17.87
CA GLN A 50 6.00 -8.55 -17.85
C GLN A 50 6.80 -8.32 -16.55
N ILE A 51 6.25 -8.70 -15.39
CA ILE A 51 6.95 -8.63 -14.10
C ILE A 51 8.17 -9.56 -14.11
N SER A 52 8.04 -10.74 -14.72
CA SER A 52 9.11 -11.74 -14.80
C SER A 52 10.24 -11.29 -15.73
N GLU A 53 9.91 -10.61 -16.82
CA GLU A 53 10.88 -10.04 -17.76
C GLU A 53 11.73 -8.93 -17.12
N TRP A 54 11.18 -8.19 -16.14
CA TRP A 54 11.92 -7.16 -15.41
C TRP A 54 12.86 -7.70 -14.34
N ALA A 55 12.82 -9.01 -14.08
CA ALA A 55 13.59 -9.61 -12.99
C ALA A 55 15.10 -9.34 -13.15
N GLY A 56 15.68 -8.62 -12.21
CA GLY A 56 17.09 -8.23 -12.20
C GLY A 56 17.40 -6.85 -12.80
N GLU A 57 16.53 -6.27 -13.62
CA GLU A 57 16.74 -4.95 -14.22
C GLU A 57 15.94 -3.85 -13.50
N LYS A 58 14.69 -4.12 -13.21
CA LYS A 58 13.77 -3.17 -12.56
C LYS A 58 13.00 -3.83 -11.44
N ASP A 59 12.72 -3.06 -10.41
CA ASP A 59 11.82 -3.47 -9.34
C ASP A 59 10.35 -3.23 -9.79
N PRO A 60 9.47 -4.25 -9.80
CA PRO A 60 8.07 -4.05 -10.16
C PRO A 60 7.31 -3.22 -9.11
N LEU A 61 6.61 -2.20 -9.59
CA LEU A 61 5.66 -1.40 -8.84
C LEU A 61 4.28 -1.52 -9.47
N LEU A 62 3.41 -2.30 -8.87
CA LEU A 62 2.03 -2.46 -9.31
C LEU A 62 1.15 -1.42 -8.61
N VAL A 63 0.29 -0.78 -9.37
CA VAL A 63 -0.69 0.18 -8.84
C VAL A 63 -2.08 -0.39 -9.06
N LEU A 64 -2.72 -0.82 -7.97
CA LEU A 64 -4.09 -1.30 -7.96
C LEU A 64 -5.03 -0.17 -7.52
N PRO A 65 -5.85 0.36 -8.40
CA PRO A 65 -6.82 1.41 -8.03
C PRO A 65 -7.98 0.88 -7.17
N GLY A 66 -8.14 -0.45 -7.10
CA GLY A 66 -9.09 -1.17 -6.26
C GLY A 66 -8.53 -1.54 -4.89
N SER A 67 -9.27 -2.38 -4.18
CA SER A 67 -8.89 -2.91 -2.87
C SER A 67 -8.17 -4.25 -3.00
N VAL A 68 -7.22 -4.51 -2.10
CA VAL A 68 -6.60 -5.85 -2.00
C VAL A 68 -7.60 -6.94 -1.59
N ALA A 69 -8.75 -6.55 -1.07
CA ALA A 69 -9.85 -7.46 -0.75
C ALA A 69 -10.77 -7.76 -1.94
N ASP A 70 -10.62 -7.03 -3.06
CA ASP A 70 -11.46 -7.25 -4.23
C ASP A 70 -11.23 -8.66 -4.79
N PRO A 71 -12.32 -9.37 -5.15
CA PRO A 71 -12.23 -10.73 -5.63
C PRO A 71 -11.62 -10.80 -7.03
N LEU A 72 -10.70 -11.75 -7.25
CA LEU A 72 -10.15 -12.11 -8.55
C LEU A 72 -10.83 -13.34 -9.15
N GLY A 73 -11.51 -14.12 -8.31
CA GLY A 73 -12.20 -15.34 -8.68
C GLY A 73 -12.75 -16.06 -7.46
N PRO A 74 -13.31 -17.25 -7.57
CA PRO A 74 -13.85 -17.98 -6.44
C PRO A 74 -12.80 -18.22 -5.34
N GLY A 75 -12.98 -17.56 -4.20
CA GLY A 75 -12.12 -17.70 -3.03
C GLY A 75 -10.72 -17.08 -3.14
N GLN A 76 -10.47 -16.25 -4.15
CA GLN A 76 -9.20 -15.56 -4.35
C GLN A 76 -9.37 -14.05 -4.36
N THR A 77 -8.45 -13.32 -3.74
CA THR A 77 -8.37 -11.88 -3.69
C THR A 77 -7.03 -11.38 -4.23
N TRP A 78 -6.89 -10.06 -4.39
CA TRP A 78 -5.59 -9.46 -4.71
C TRP A 78 -4.54 -9.69 -3.62
N ALA A 79 -4.93 -9.87 -2.36
CA ALA A 79 -4.01 -10.23 -1.29
C ALA A 79 -3.40 -11.64 -1.50
N ASP A 80 -4.21 -12.61 -1.95
CA ASP A 80 -3.73 -13.95 -2.27
C ASP A 80 -2.77 -13.93 -3.46
N LEU A 81 -3.09 -13.16 -4.50
CA LEU A 81 -2.22 -12.97 -5.65
C LEU A 81 -0.90 -12.30 -5.27
N ALA A 82 -0.96 -11.28 -4.42
CA ALA A 82 0.25 -10.61 -3.93
C ALA A 82 1.18 -11.58 -3.20
N HIS A 83 0.62 -12.46 -2.37
CA HIS A 83 1.40 -13.54 -1.75
C HIS A 83 2.03 -14.46 -2.79
N ALA A 84 1.24 -14.99 -3.74
CA ALA A 84 1.70 -15.91 -4.77
C ALA A 84 2.82 -15.32 -5.65
N TRP A 85 2.78 -14.01 -5.89
CA TRP A 85 3.77 -13.28 -6.70
C TRP A 85 4.94 -12.70 -5.90
N GLY A 86 4.93 -12.88 -4.58
CA GLY A 86 5.96 -12.34 -3.69
C GLY A 86 6.00 -10.81 -3.65
N LEU A 87 4.82 -10.16 -3.81
CA LEU A 87 4.68 -8.72 -3.72
C LEU A 87 4.54 -8.30 -2.25
N SER A 88 5.19 -7.20 -1.90
CA SER A 88 4.96 -6.52 -0.62
C SER A 88 3.89 -5.44 -0.81
N LEU A 89 2.92 -5.38 0.10
CA LEU A 89 1.75 -4.52 -0.01
C LEU A 89 1.96 -3.21 0.75
N LEU A 90 1.91 -2.09 0.03
CA LEU A 90 1.80 -0.74 0.58
C LEU A 90 0.33 -0.30 0.45
N LEU A 91 -0.35 -0.12 1.57
CA LEU A 91 -1.80 0.09 1.59
C LEU A 91 -2.15 1.51 1.98
N THR A 92 -3.07 2.12 1.23
CA THR A 92 -3.67 3.38 1.66
C THR A 92 -4.81 3.11 2.63
N LEU A 93 -4.94 3.95 3.64
CA LEU A 93 -5.92 3.79 4.70
C LEU A 93 -6.54 5.15 5.05
N GLN A 94 -7.85 5.25 5.05
CA GLN A 94 -8.52 6.48 5.49
C GLN A 94 -8.36 6.69 6.99
N ARG A 95 -8.01 7.91 7.40
CA ARG A 95 -7.83 8.26 8.82
C ARG A 95 -9.07 7.99 9.66
N GLU A 96 -10.24 8.33 9.12
CA GLU A 96 -11.53 8.19 9.78
C GLU A 96 -11.86 6.75 10.18
N ALA A 97 -11.38 5.81 9.38
CA ALA A 97 -11.65 4.39 9.55
C ALA A 97 -10.40 3.58 9.91
N ALA A 98 -9.27 4.26 10.21
CA ALA A 98 -7.97 3.62 10.30
C ALA A 98 -7.92 2.45 11.29
N LEU A 99 -8.48 2.59 12.48
CA LEU A 99 -8.44 1.53 13.48
C LEU A 99 -9.29 0.32 13.09
N SER A 100 -10.51 0.53 12.58
CA SER A 100 -11.40 -0.55 12.19
C SER A 100 -10.96 -1.23 10.89
N GLN A 101 -10.68 -0.47 9.86
CA GLN A 101 -10.21 -1.00 8.57
C GLN A 101 -8.81 -1.60 8.69
N GLY A 102 -7.90 -0.95 9.40
CA GLY A 102 -6.55 -1.45 9.61
C GLY A 102 -6.54 -2.85 10.24
N ALA A 103 -7.38 -3.08 11.26
CA ALA A 103 -7.53 -4.39 11.87
C ALA A 103 -8.07 -5.44 10.89
N ALA A 104 -9.10 -5.09 10.10
CA ALA A 104 -9.70 -5.99 9.11
C ALA A 104 -8.68 -6.37 8.01
N PHE A 105 -7.97 -5.38 7.46
CA PHE A 105 -6.97 -5.64 6.43
C PHE A 105 -5.74 -6.38 6.97
N ALA A 106 -5.29 -6.10 8.20
CA ALA A 106 -4.23 -6.88 8.84
C ALA A 106 -4.64 -8.35 9.04
N ALA A 107 -5.90 -8.62 9.34
CA ALA A 107 -6.43 -9.98 9.39
C ALA A 107 -6.45 -10.65 8.01
N LEU A 108 -6.91 -9.93 6.98
CA LEU A 108 -6.88 -10.40 5.59
C LEU A 108 -5.46 -10.75 5.14
N LEU A 109 -4.49 -9.87 5.38
CA LEU A 109 -3.10 -10.11 5.00
C LEU A 109 -2.52 -11.35 5.70
N ARG A 110 -2.83 -11.54 6.99
CA ARG A 110 -2.44 -12.75 7.72
C ARG A 110 -3.07 -14.00 7.12
N GLN A 111 -4.36 -13.96 6.79
CA GLN A 111 -5.09 -15.08 6.16
C GLN A 111 -4.49 -15.44 4.79
N ALA A 112 -4.25 -14.44 3.95
CA ALA A 112 -3.65 -14.61 2.63
C ALA A 112 -2.13 -14.90 2.70
N ARG A 113 -1.50 -14.81 3.88
CA ARG A 113 -0.04 -14.85 4.08
C ARG A 113 0.70 -13.80 3.27
N ALA A 114 0.03 -12.73 2.92
CA ALA A 114 0.60 -11.62 2.16
C ALA A 114 1.47 -10.74 3.05
N ARG A 115 2.57 -10.26 2.48
CA ARG A 115 3.51 -9.40 3.18
C ARG A 115 3.02 -7.96 3.15
N GLY A 116 2.63 -7.40 4.29
CA GLY A 116 2.41 -5.97 4.44
C GLY A 116 3.74 -5.22 4.56
N LEU A 117 3.92 -4.16 3.78
CA LEU A 117 5.05 -3.25 3.89
C LEU A 117 4.74 -2.16 4.92
N GLY A 118 3.55 -1.60 4.85
CA GLY A 118 3.07 -0.58 5.77
C GLY A 118 1.83 0.14 5.25
N TRP A 119 1.44 1.19 5.98
CA TRP A 119 0.28 2.01 5.70
C TRP A 119 0.67 3.42 5.25
N VAL A 120 -0.14 4.00 4.39
CA VAL A 120 -0.14 5.43 4.14
C VAL A 120 -1.53 5.98 4.51
N LEU A 121 -1.57 6.85 5.51
CA LEU A 121 -2.82 7.49 5.92
C LEU A 121 -3.22 8.55 4.92
N ILE A 122 -4.45 8.45 4.42
CA ILE A 122 -5.03 9.39 3.46
C ILE A 122 -6.32 10.00 4.02
N GLY A 123 -6.80 11.07 3.37
CA GLY A 123 -8.01 11.78 3.81
C GLY A 123 -7.75 12.76 4.96
N SER A 124 -8.72 13.61 5.20
CA SER A 124 -8.72 14.61 6.26
C SER A 124 -9.97 14.43 7.11
N LEU A 125 -9.79 14.33 8.43
CA LEU A 125 -10.91 14.37 9.39
C LEU A 125 -11.38 15.79 9.69
N THR A 126 -10.68 16.81 9.21
CA THR A 126 -11.00 18.19 9.56
C THR A 126 -11.69 18.88 8.38
N GLU A 127 -12.97 19.15 8.51
CA GLU A 127 -13.70 20.05 7.60
C GLU A 127 -13.08 21.46 7.55
N THR A 128 -12.32 21.82 8.59
CA THR A 128 -11.70 23.14 8.75
C THR A 128 -10.33 23.28 8.11
N GLY A 129 -9.71 22.18 7.65
CA GLY A 129 -8.38 22.23 7.03
C GLY A 129 -7.26 22.72 7.97
N ASP A 130 -7.39 22.53 9.29
CA ASP A 130 -6.38 22.94 10.25
C ASP A 130 -5.22 21.91 10.32
N PRO A 131 -3.99 22.30 9.89
CA PRO A 131 -2.84 21.41 9.92
C PRO A 131 -2.45 20.94 11.33
N GLN A 132 -2.61 21.79 12.34
CA GLN A 132 -2.24 21.47 13.72
C GLN A 132 -3.21 20.42 14.32
N ALA A 133 -4.50 20.55 14.02
CA ALA A 133 -5.49 19.56 14.42
C ALA A 133 -5.20 18.18 13.78
N LEU A 134 -4.81 18.17 12.50
CA LEU A 134 -4.44 16.97 11.79
C LEU A 134 -3.20 16.29 12.39
N GLU A 135 -2.16 17.08 12.68
CA GLU A 135 -0.93 16.57 13.29
C GLU A 135 -1.18 15.98 14.69
N LYS A 136 -1.97 16.66 15.51
CA LYS A 136 -2.34 16.16 16.84
C LYS A 136 -3.15 14.87 16.77
N LEU A 137 -4.03 14.75 15.77
CA LEU A 137 -4.78 13.53 15.52
C LEU A 137 -3.85 12.38 15.12
N ASP A 138 -2.97 12.60 14.14
CA ASP A 138 -2.02 11.60 13.67
C ASP A 138 -1.09 11.14 14.79
N ALA A 139 -0.62 12.06 15.65
CA ALA A 139 0.19 11.74 16.83
C ALA A 139 -0.51 10.78 17.81
N THR A 140 -1.83 10.78 17.84
CA THR A 140 -2.61 9.86 18.69
C THR A 140 -2.99 8.59 17.95
N LEU A 141 -3.34 8.71 16.67
CA LEU A 141 -3.85 7.61 15.85
C LEU A 141 -2.76 6.63 15.46
N ILE A 142 -1.59 7.12 15.03
CA ILE A 142 -0.51 6.28 14.47
C ILE A 142 -0.03 5.24 15.48
N PRO A 143 0.37 5.58 16.71
CA PRO A 143 0.86 4.59 17.67
C PRO A 143 -0.19 3.51 18.01
N ARG A 144 -1.47 3.92 18.05
CA ARG A 144 -2.57 2.97 18.30
C ARG A 144 -2.79 2.02 17.15
N LEU A 145 -2.75 2.53 15.91
CA LEU A 145 -2.89 1.73 14.72
C LEU A 145 -1.75 0.72 14.61
N GLU A 146 -0.50 1.16 14.75
CA GLU A 146 0.68 0.30 14.68
C GLU A 146 0.67 -0.79 15.74
N ALA A 147 0.33 -0.45 16.99
CA ALA A 147 0.19 -1.42 18.08
C ALA A 147 -0.90 -2.45 17.80
N GLN A 148 -2.01 -2.05 17.17
CA GLN A 148 -3.14 -2.92 16.89
C GLN A 148 -2.89 -3.86 15.69
N VAL A 149 -2.23 -3.36 14.65
CA VAL A 149 -2.08 -4.11 13.39
C VAL A 149 -0.73 -4.74 13.18
N GLY A 150 0.30 -4.31 13.91
CA GLY A 150 1.66 -4.82 13.81
C GLY A 150 2.37 -4.43 12.50
N MET A 151 1.96 -3.35 11.85
CA MET A 151 2.56 -2.82 10.63
C MET A 151 2.78 -1.30 10.76
N PRO A 152 3.92 -0.77 10.29
CA PRO A 152 4.25 0.64 10.43
C PRO A 152 3.37 1.54 9.54
N VAL A 153 3.16 2.76 9.98
CA VAL A 153 2.67 3.85 9.13
C VAL A 153 3.88 4.50 8.47
N LEU A 154 4.05 4.28 7.17
CA LEU A 154 5.20 4.76 6.39
C LEU A 154 5.04 6.20 5.94
N GLY A 155 3.81 6.68 5.86
CA GLY A 155 3.54 8.02 5.40
C GLY A 155 2.12 8.47 5.69
N ARG A 156 1.91 9.77 5.51
CA ARG A 156 0.61 10.41 5.69
C ARG A 156 0.40 11.49 4.63
N MET A 157 -0.78 11.58 4.10
CA MET A 157 -1.15 12.65 3.17
C MET A 157 -1.44 13.93 3.96
N ALA A 158 -0.75 15.00 3.60
CA ALA A 158 -1.01 16.35 4.10
C ALA A 158 -2.25 16.96 3.43
N LEU A 159 -2.71 18.09 3.90
CA LEU A 159 -3.90 18.78 3.38
C LEU A 159 -3.77 19.23 1.92
N ASP A 160 -2.55 19.50 1.48
CA ASP A 160 -2.21 19.85 0.10
C ASP A 160 -2.08 18.65 -0.85
N GLY A 161 -2.31 17.45 -0.33
CA GLY A 161 -2.20 16.19 -1.07
C GLY A 161 -0.79 15.63 -1.18
N GLN A 162 0.22 16.29 -0.61
CA GLN A 162 1.57 15.74 -0.55
C GLN A 162 1.65 14.56 0.44
N ILE A 163 2.51 13.58 0.13
CA ILE A 163 2.79 12.48 1.05
C ILE A 163 4.03 12.84 1.89
N LEU A 164 3.81 12.97 3.19
CA LEU A 164 4.87 13.11 4.18
C LEU A 164 5.28 11.72 4.64
N TRP A 165 6.48 11.30 4.25
CA TRP A 165 7.03 10.00 4.61
C TRP A 165 7.72 10.07 5.98
N ASP A 166 7.59 8.99 6.75
CA ASP A 166 8.35 8.77 7.97
C ASP A 166 9.74 8.20 7.62
N PRO A 167 10.85 8.97 7.84
CA PRO A 167 12.19 8.53 7.46
C PRO A 167 12.63 7.26 8.21
N ASP A 168 12.28 7.13 9.48
CA ASP A 168 12.68 5.99 10.30
C ASP A 168 11.94 4.73 9.89
N ALA A 169 10.64 4.84 9.61
CA ALA A 169 9.83 3.73 9.11
C ALA A 169 10.31 3.27 7.72
N LEU A 170 10.69 4.19 6.83
CA LEU A 170 11.26 3.86 5.51
C LEU A 170 12.60 3.13 5.62
N LEU A 171 13.47 3.51 6.56
CA LEU A 171 14.74 2.83 6.81
C LEU A 171 14.51 1.38 7.26
N LEU A 172 13.54 1.15 8.15
CA LEU A 172 13.17 -0.20 8.60
C LEU A 172 12.66 -1.06 7.44
N CYS A 173 11.85 -0.51 6.54
CA CYS A 173 11.38 -1.22 5.36
C CYS A 173 12.50 -1.61 4.41
N ASN A 174 13.48 -0.74 4.22
CA ASN A 174 14.64 -1.02 3.38
C ASN A 174 15.58 -2.07 4.01
N ALA A 175 15.75 -2.06 5.34
CA ALA A 175 16.58 -3.00 6.07
C ALA A 175 15.96 -4.40 6.19
N ALA A 176 14.64 -4.51 6.27
CA ALA A 176 13.91 -5.77 6.41
C ALA A 176 13.82 -6.60 5.12
N GLN A 177 14.42 -6.14 4.02
CA GLN A 177 14.42 -6.87 2.76
C GLN A 177 15.60 -7.84 2.70
N PRO A 178 15.37 -9.14 2.40
CA PRO A 178 16.48 -10.04 2.17
C PRO A 178 17.34 -9.50 1.02
N ARG A 179 18.64 -9.31 1.29
CA ARG A 179 19.62 -9.09 0.23
C ARG A 179 19.69 -10.41 -0.54
N ASN A 180 19.18 -10.42 -1.76
CA ASN A 180 19.40 -11.53 -2.70
C ASN A 180 20.88 -11.61 -3.05
#